data_245a8a14f343edec046fcd47bffa91a4
#
_entry.id   245a8a14f343edec046fcd47bffa91a4
#
_cell.length_a   1.000
_cell.length_b   1.000
_cell.length_c   1.000
_cell.angle_alpha   90.00
_cell.angle_beta   90.00
_cell.angle_gamma   90.00
#
_symmetry.space_group_name_H-M   'P 1'
#
loop_
_entity.id
_entity.type
_entity.pdbx_description
1 polymer ?
#
loop_
_entity_poly.entity_id
_entity_poly.type
_entity_poly.pdbx_seq_one_letter_code
_entity_poly.pdbx_strand_id
1 'polypeptide(L)'
;MPVPNRVLALLLAAIAVPGTASAAADSEPPLIGKYRAAPVTKPNIAPLPPAEFDNTLAVGGTDLKAREVDTRLNVDVHVNGRGPYRFVVDSGADTSVVGQRIARDLQLPLGTPVILNGVTARNVVDSVKVAELVIGTSRIPDLELPALRESDVGSDGLIGIDALSQQRLMLDFEAHKVRVEDARIPVRVHPGDIVVSAKRIQGQLILTHVRAGNVALEAVIDTGSEVTIGNSALREKLIGRHHVKFWTAEVTGVTGVTVPIQMTLIDRLQLGPVTLQNVPIAFADVPPFEMFGLSDEPALLLGTDLLEKFRRVSLDFRARKVRFQLRQCREEGIRISTGSDVMQITRLSTNITEACIR
;
A
#
# COMPACT_ATOMS: atom_id res chain seq x y z
N MET A 1 7.20 30.94 -8.39
CA MET A 1 5.95 30.23 -8.66
C MET A 1 6.08 28.89 -7.99
N PRO A 2 5.27 28.51 -7.00
CA PRO A 2 5.36 27.21 -6.38
C PRO A 2 4.92 26.14 -7.40
N VAL A 3 5.74 25.12 -7.58
CA VAL A 3 5.40 23.91 -8.35
C VAL A 3 4.24 23.23 -7.59
N PRO A 4 3.13 22.86 -8.26
CA PRO A 4 2.07 22.14 -7.56
C PRO A 4 2.61 20.79 -7.06
N ASN A 5 2.54 20.57 -5.76
CA ASN A 5 2.79 19.27 -5.14
C ASN A 5 1.74 18.27 -5.66
N ARG A 6 2.07 17.53 -6.72
CA ARG A 6 1.29 16.38 -7.16
C ARG A 6 1.72 15.18 -6.35
N VAL A 7 0.80 14.66 -5.59
CA VAL A 7 1.01 13.43 -4.82
C VAL A 7 0.25 12.30 -5.52
N LEU A 8 0.95 11.22 -5.83
CA LEU A 8 0.37 10.05 -6.50
C LEU A 8 -0.07 9.04 -5.41
N ALA A 9 -1.36 8.76 -5.33
CA ALA A 9 -1.90 7.73 -4.44
C ALA A 9 -2.39 6.55 -5.27
N LEU A 10 -1.80 5.38 -5.04
CA LEU A 10 -2.14 4.12 -5.67
C LEU A 10 -2.84 3.20 -4.66
N LEU A 11 -4.11 2.93 -4.86
CA LEU A 11 -4.78 1.83 -4.20
C LEU A 11 -5.58 1.06 -5.25
N LEU A 12 -5.25 -0.20 -5.41
CA LEU A 12 -5.89 -1.11 -6.34
C LEU A 12 -6.63 -2.20 -5.57
N ALA A 13 -7.94 -2.13 -5.57
CA ALA A 13 -8.74 -3.28 -5.25
C ALA A 13 -9.47 -3.71 -6.54
N ALA A 14 -9.02 -4.76 -7.18
CA ALA A 14 -9.68 -5.35 -8.34
C ALA A 14 -10.56 -6.51 -7.87
N ILE A 15 -11.88 -6.32 -7.89
CA ILE A 15 -12.81 -7.42 -7.75
C ILE A 15 -13.17 -7.90 -9.17
N ALA A 16 -12.74 -9.09 -9.53
CA ALA A 16 -13.20 -9.75 -10.73
C ALA A 16 -14.67 -10.18 -10.55
N VAL A 17 -15.60 -9.38 -11.02
CA VAL A 17 -16.97 -9.81 -11.21
C VAL A 17 -17.10 -10.26 -12.66
N PRO A 18 -17.47 -11.53 -12.95
CA PRO A 18 -17.72 -11.96 -14.31
C PRO A 18 -18.93 -11.18 -14.85
N GLY A 19 -18.66 -10.19 -15.68
CA GLY A 19 -19.69 -9.53 -16.47
C GLY A 19 -20.18 -10.50 -17.53
N THR A 20 -21.49 -10.78 -17.60
CA THR A 20 -22.11 -11.52 -18.69
C THR A 20 -21.89 -10.75 -19.99
N ALA A 21 -20.91 -11.20 -20.77
CA ALA A 21 -20.67 -10.67 -22.09
C ALA A 21 -21.79 -11.13 -23.03
N SER A 22 -22.61 -10.20 -23.47
CA SER A 22 -23.46 -10.39 -24.63
C SER A 22 -22.63 -10.56 -25.89
N ALA A 23 -22.76 -11.67 -26.59
CA ALA A 23 -22.04 -11.93 -27.83
C ALA A 23 -22.41 -10.88 -28.88
N ALA A 24 -21.46 -10.06 -29.28
CA ALA A 24 -21.53 -9.21 -30.46
C ALA A 24 -20.46 -9.66 -31.47
N ALA A 25 -20.91 -9.71 -32.72
CA ALA A 25 -20.24 -10.22 -33.89
C ALA A 25 -18.84 -9.60 -34.16
N ASP A 26 -18.01 -10.32 -34.90
CA ASP A 26 -16.75 -10.00 -35.55
C ASP A 26 -16.41 -8.50 -35.61
N SER A 27 -15.65 -8.03 -34.63
CA SER A 27 -14.99 -6.72 -34.66
C SER A 27 -13.56 -6.94 -34.16
N GLU A 28 -12.61 -6.22 -34.78
CA GLU A 28 -11.20 -6.17 -34.39
C GLU A 28 -11.03 -6.19 -32.85
N PRO A 29 -10.00 -6.90 -32.32
CA PRO A 29 -9.77 -6.98 -30.89
C PRO A 29 -9.70 -5.57 -30.30
N PRO A 30 -10.42 -5.27 -29.21
CA PRO A 30 -10.44 -3.95 -28.62
C PRO A 30 -9.03 -3.53 -28.22
N LEU A 31 -8.60 -2.35 -28.67
CA LEU A 31 -7.32 -1.79 -28.32
C LEU A 31 -7.26 -1.56 -26.81
N ILE A 32 -6.27 -2.15 -26.13
CA ILE A 32 -5.97 -1.89 -24.72
C ILE A 32 -5.79 -0.38 -24.53
N GLY A 33 -6.48 0.22 -23.56
CA GLY A 33 -6.24 1.63 -23.24
C GLY A 33 -7.46 2.53 -23.00
N LYS A 34 -8.69 2.00 -23.08
CA LYS A 34 -9.90 2.76 -22.74
C LYS A 34 -10.46 2.34 -21.40
N TYR A 35 -10.48 3.26 -20.44
CA TYR A 35 -11.17 3.06 -19.17
C TYR A 35 -12.67 3.41 -19.34
N ARG A 36 -13.52 2.58 -18.76
CA ARG A 36 -14.98 2.77 -18.80
C ARG A 36 -15.52 2.88 -17.38
N ALA A 37 -16.47 3.76 -17.14
CA ALA A 37 -17.08 3.89 -15.81
C ALA A 37 -17.66 2.55 -15.34
N ALA A 38 -17.36 2.16 -14.11
CA ALA A 38 -17.85 0.93 -13.51
C ALA A 38 -19.27 1.12 -12.95
N PRO A 39 -20.14 0.09 -13.03
CA PRO A 39 -21.43 0.15 -12.37
C PRO A 39 -21.28 0.30 -10.85
N VAL A 40 -22.14 1.09 -10.23
CA VAL A 40 -22.17 1.27 -8.77
C VAL A 40 -22.88 0.06 -8.15
N THR A 41 -22.12 -0.91 -7.66
CA THR A 41 -22.63 -2.06 -6.91
C THR A 41 -21.94 -2.10 -5.55
N LYS A 42 -22.72 -2.29 -4.47
CA LYS A 42 -22.12 -2.47 -3.12
C LYS A 42 -21.44 -3.84 -3.05
N PRO A 43 -20.17 -3.92 -2.63
CA PRO A 43 -19.51 -5.22 -2.45
C PRO A 43 -20.16 -5.98 -1.29
N ASN A 44 -20.45 -7.27 -1.51
CA ASN A 44 -20.94 -8.16 -0.46
C ASN A 44 -19.75 -8.79 0.25
N ILE A 45 -19.28 -8.15 1.32
CA ILE A 45 -18.09 -8.57 2.08
C ILE A 45 -18.54 -9.31 3.33
N ALA A 46 -18.09 -10.56 3.49
CA ALA A 46 -18.37 -11.35 4.69
C ALA A 46 -17.57 -10.84 5.90
N PRO A 47 -18.16 -10.84 7.12
CA PRO A 47 -17.43 -10.45 8.34
C PRO A 47 -16.25 -11.38 8.62
N LEU A 48 -15.15 -10.82 9.14
CA LEU A 48 -13.93 -11.55 9.42
C LEU A 48 -13.76 -11.91 10.91
N PRO A 49 -13.07 -13.01 11.23
CA PRO A 49 -12.76 -13.37 12.60
C PRO A 49 -11.74 -12.39 13.23
N PRO A 50 -11.77 -12.18 14.55
CA PRO A 50 -10.82 -11.32 15.26
C PRO A 50 -9.38 -11.83 15.16
N ALA A 51 -8.41 -10.92 15.25
CA ALA A 51 -6.98 -11.22 15.18
C ALA A 51 -6.45 -11.71 16.55
N GLU A 52 -5.65 -12.79 16.54
CA GLU A 52 -4.99 -13.32 17.74
C GLU A 52 -3.53 -12.87 17.85
N PHE A 53 -3.00 -12.78 19.08
CA PHE A 53 -1.60 -12.43 19.37
C PHE A 53 -0.67 -13.64 19.23
N ASP A 54 0.39 -13.51 18.43
CA ASP A 54 1.46 -14.49 18.33
C ASP A 54 2.83 -13.79 18.22
N ASN A 55 3.82 -14.20 19.00
CA ASN A 55 5.10 -13.51 19.21
C ASN A 55 6.28 -14.09 18.41
N THR A 56 6.09 -15.00 17.44
CA THR A 56 7.18 -15.69 16.76
C THR A 56 7.35 -15.27 15.29
N LEU A 57 8.36 -14.47 14.98
CA LEU A 57 8.75 -14.07 13.61
C LEU A 57 10.28 -14.05 13.43
N ALA A 58 10.82 -14.72 12.39
CA ALA A 58 12.26 -14.78 12.08
C ALA A 58 12.64 -14.49 10.59
N VAL A 59 13.76 -13.87 10.18
CA VAL A 59 14.07 -13.39 8.80
C VAL A 59 15.07 -14.29 8.06
N GLY A 60 14.72 -14.76 6.85
CA GLY A 60 15.58 -15.40 5.84
C GLY A 60 14.98 -15.13 4.45
N GLY A 61 15.76 -14.87 3.40
CA GLY A 61 15.20 -14.65 2.06
C GLY A 61 16.12 -13.87 1.11
N THR A 62 15.62 -13.58 -0.10
CA THR A 62 16.39 -12.93 -1.16
C THR A 62 16.24 -11.43 -1.11
N ASP A 63 17.38 -10.70 -0.98
CA ASP A 63 17.40 -9.25 -1.10
C ASP A 63 17.24 -8.85 -2.57
N LEU A 64 16.23 -8.03 -2.85
CA LEU A 64 16.04 -7.38 -4.14
C LEU A 64 16.52 -5.94 -4.03
N LYS A 65 17.27 -5.47 -5.03
CA LYS A 65 17.54 -4.03 -5.15
C LYS A 65 16.23 -3.33 -5.44
N ALA A 66 15.85 -2.40 -4.59
CA ALA A 66 14.73 -1.51 -4.81
C ALA A 66 15.24 -0.13 -5.21
N ARG A 67 14.48 0.58 -6.02
CA ARG A 67 14.68 2.00 -6.31
C ARG A 67 13.47 2.72 -5.76
N GLU A 68 13.71 3.73 -4.97
CA GLU A 68 12.68 4.66 -4.54
C GLU A 68 12.32 5.59 -5.70
N VAL A 69 11.02 5.70 -5.98
CA VAL A 69 10.47 6.71 -6.88
C VAL A 69 9.37 7.39 -6.09
N ASP A 70 9.57 8.66 -5.82
CA ASP A 70 8.85 9.38 -4.78
C ASP A 70 9.06 8.65 -3.44
N THR A 71 8.06 8.15 -2.75
CA THR A 71 8.23 7.38 -1.50
C THR A 71 7.98 5.88 -1.67
N ARG A 72 7.71 5.41 -2.91
CA ARG A 72 7.37 4.01 -3.20
C ARG A 72 8.60 3.19 -3.62
N LEU A 73 8.64 1.93 -3.20
CA LEU A 73 9.71 1.01 -3.56
C LEU A 73 9.33 0.20 -4.80
N ASN A 74 10.23 0.24 -5.79
CA ASN A 74 10.13 -0.51 -7.03
C ASN A 74 11.11 -1.68 -7.04
N VAL A 75 10.70 -2.79 -7.63
CA VAL A 75 11.51 -4.01 -7.82
C VAL A 75 11.58 -4.41 -9.28
N ASP A 76 12.65 -5.13 -9.63
CA ASP A 76 12.81 -5.72 -10.96
C ASP A 76 11.97 -6.99 -11.09
N VAL A 77 11.17 -7.06 -12.16
CA VAL A 77 10.22 -8.12 -12.43
C VAL A 77 10.41 -8.61 -13.86
N HIS A 78 10.30 -9.93 -14.09
CA HIS A 78 10.22 -10.49 -15.44
C HIS A 78 8.79 -10.96 -15.72
N VAL A 79 8.27 -10.59 -16.90
CA VAL A 79 6.97 -10.99 -17.41
C VAL A 79 7.19 -11.94 -18.58
N ASN A 80 6.72 -13.18 -18.48
CA ASN A 80 6.93 -14.24 -19.49
C ASN A 80 8.40 -14.34 -19.94
N GLY A 81 9.33 -14.30 -18.98
CA GLY A 81 10.78 -14.38 -19.22
C GLY A 81 11.41 -13.13 -19.84
N ARG A 82 10.67 -12.05 -20.08
CA ARG A 82 11.16 -10.77 -20.58
C ARG A 82 11.28 -9.74 -19.45
N GLY A 83 12.21 -8.82 -19.59
CA GLY A 83 12.50 -7.79 -18.59
C GLY A 83 14.01 -7.60 -18.39
N PRO A 84 14.47 -7.04 -17.25
CA PRO A 84 13.64 -6.64 -16.11
C PRO A 84 12.78 -5.42 -16.38
N TYR A 85 11.56 -5.43 -15.87
CA TYR A 85 10.66 -4.29 -15.78
C TYR A 85 10.57 -3.82 -14.33
N ARG A 86 10.30 -2.54 -14.11
CA ARG A 86 10.18 -1.97 -12.77
C ARG A 86 8.72 -1.98 -12.32
N PHE A 87 8.44 -2.64 -11.21
CA PHE A 87 7.10 -2.72 -10.63
C PHE A 87 7.10 -2.15 -9.21
N VAL A 88 6.11 -1.32 -8.90
CA VAL A 88 5.84 -0.88 -7.52
C VAL A 88 5.38 -2.07 -6.69
N VAL A 89 5.82 -2.15 -5.46
CA VAL A 89 5.31 -3.13 -4.48
C VAL A 89 4.17 -2.47 -3.70
N ASP A 90 2.96 -2.99 -3.86
CA ASP A 90 1.73 -2.41 -3.34
C ASP A 90 0.95 -3.40 -2.47
N SER A 91 1.01 -3.23 -1.15
CA SER A 91 0.26 -4.03 -0.19
C SER A 91 -1.21 -3.60 -0.06
N GLY A 92 -1.60 -2.50 -0.64
CA GLY A 92 -2.97 -2.02 -0.74
C GLY A 92 -3.73 -2.59 -1.94
N ALA A 93 -3.01 -3.12 -2.94
CA ALA A 93 -3.60 -3.74 -4.11
C ALA A 93 -3.86 -5.23 -3.88
N ASP A 94 -5.07 -5.70 -4.15
CA ASP A 94 -5.41 -7.14 -4.13
C ASP A 94 -4.94 -7.88 -5.39
N THR A 95 -4.69 -7.17 -6.48
CA THR A 95 -4.26 -7.71 -7.77
C THR A 95 -3.07 -6.94 -8.33
N SER A 96 -2.08 -7.67 -8.84
CA SER A 96 -0.96 -7.11 -9.60
C SER A 96 -1.45 -6.49 -10.92
N VAL A 97 -0.66 -5.57 -11.46
CA VAL A 97 -0.99 -4.82 -12.69
C VAL A 97 0.20 -4.84 -13.63
N VAL A 98 -0.05 -4.96 -14.91
CA VAL A 98 0.96 -4.80 -15.95
C VAL A 98 0.75 -3.50 -16.74
N GLY A 99 1.83 -2.87 -17.15
CA GLY A 99 1.78 -1.69 -18.00
C GLY A 99 1.23 -2.03 -19.40
N GLN A 100 0.43 -1.11 -19.96
CA GLN A 100 -0.16 -1.29 -21.29
C GLN A 100 0.92 -1.42 -22.39
N ARG A 101 2.07 -0.74 -22.24
CA ARG A 101 3.21 -0.87 -23.15
C ARG A 101 3.75 -2.30 -23.12
N ILE A 102 3.98 -2.87 -21.92
CA ILE A 102 4.45 -4.24 -21.77
C ILE A 102 3.44 -5.22 -22.38
N ALA A 103 2.13 -5.02 -22.09
CA ALA A 103 1.08 -5.87 -22.63
C ALA A 103 1.08 -5.89 -24.18
N ARG A 104 1.28 -4.74 -24.81
CA ARG A 104 1.39 -4.62 -26.29
C ARG A 104 2.70 -5.22 -26.81
N ASP A 105 3.85 -4.85 -26.22
CA ASP A 105 5.18 -5.28 -26.69
C ASP A 105 5.37 -6.79 -26.60
N LEU A 106 4.76 -7.42 -25.58
CA LEU A 106 4.78 -8.88 -25.39
C LEU A 106 3.58 -9.58 -26.04
N GLN A 107 2.69 -8.83 -26.69
CA GLN A 107 1.46 -9.36 -27.32
C GLN A 107 0.66 -10.27 -26.37
N LEU A 108 0.49 -9.83 -25.10
CA LEU A 108 -0.21 -10.62 -24.10
C LEU A 108 -1.67 -10.84 -24.51
N PRO A 109 -2.18 -12.09 -24.43
CA PRO A 109 -3.58 -12.38 -24.75
C PRO A 109 -4.54 -11.58 -23.84
N LEU A 110 -5.61 -11.09 -24.41
CA LEU A 110 -6.67 -10.41 -23.65
C LEU A 110 -7.34 -11.37 -22.67
N GLY A 111 -7.62 -10.87 -21.49
CA GLY A 111 -8.43 -11.51 -20.47
C GLY A 111 -9.84 -10.92 -20.38
N THR A 112 -10.53 -11.19 -19.28
CA THR A 112 -11.83 -10.63 -18.98
C THR A 112 -11.70 -9.22 -18.42
N PRO A 113 -12.40 -8.19 -18.94
CA PRO A 113 -12.36 -6.86 -18.34
C PRO A 113 -12.77 -6.89 -16.87
N VAL A 114 -12.06 -6.14 -16.03
CA VAL A 114 -12.26 -6.11 -14.58
C VAL A 114 -12.67 -4.71 -14.11
N ILE A 115 -13.37 -4.66 -12.97
CA ILE A 115 -13.66 -3.42 -12.28
C ILE A 115 -12.47 -3.08 -11.38
N LEU A 116 -11.83 -1.97 -11.67
CA LEU A 116 -10.73 -1.42 -10.87
C LEU A 116 -11.27 -0.37 -9.91
N ASN A 117 -11.03 -0.54 -8.62
CA ASN A 117 -11.35 0.43 -7.58
C ASN A 117 -10.06 1.14 -7.14
N GLY A 118 -9.81 2.29 -7.71
CA GLY A 118 -8.69 3.15 -7.30
C GLY A 118 -9.09 4.13 -6.21
N VAL A 119 -8.12 4.86 -5.68
CA VAL A 119 -8.33 5.89 -4.66
C VAL A 119 -9.23 7.03 -5.17
N THR A 120 -9.10 7.41 -6.44
CA THR A 120 -9.77 8.59 -7.01
C THR A 120 -10.95 8.25 -7.91
N ALA A 121 -11.05 7.01 -8.41
CA ALA A 121 -12.10 6.61 -9.33
C ALA A 121 -12.28 5.10 -9.40
N ARG A 122 -13.46 4.70 -9.89
CA ARG A 122 -13.84 3.32 -10.15
C ARG A 122 -14.12 3.15 -11.65
N ASN A 123 -13.34 2.29 -12.32
CA ASN A 123 -13.42 2.11 -13.76
C ASN A 123 -13.42 0.63 -14.17
N VAL A 124 -13.98 0.34 -15.35
CA VAL A 124 -13.76 -0.94 -16.03
C VAL A 124 -12.49 -0.82 -16.87
N VAL A 125 -11.55 -1.72 -16.67
CA VAL A 125 -10.27 -1.77 -17.41
C VAL A 125 -10.09 -3.13 -18.07
N ASP A 126 -9.31 -3.15 -19.16
CA ASP A 126 -8.97 -4.40 -19.81
C ASP A 126 -7.95 -5.18 -18.98
N SER A 127 -8.02 -6.51 -19.02
CA SER A 127 -7.01 -7.40 -18.46
C SER A 127 -6.27 -8.17 -19.54
N VAL A 128 -5.12 -8.71 -19.17
CA VAL A 128 -4.30 -9.57 -20.03
C VAL A 128 -3.82 -10.79 -19.26
N LYS A 129 -3.59 -11.89 -19.99
CA LYS A 129 -3.08 -13.14 -19.42
C LYS A 129 -1.57 -13.15 -19.43
N VAL A 130 -0.98 -13.40 -18.27
CA VAL A 130 0.46 -13.51 -18.05
C VAL A 130 0.74 -14.94 -17.60
N ALA A 131 1.52 -15.68 -18.41
CA ALA A 131 1.82 -17.07 -18.12
C ALA A 131 2.73 -17.21 -16.89
N GLU A 132 3.68 -16.29 -16.71
CA GLU A 132 4.59 -16.29 -15.56
C GLU A 132 5.05 -14.88 -15.23
N LEU A 133 5.03 -14.57 -13.93
CA LEU A 133 5.62 -13.36 -13.36
C LEU A 133 6.71 -13.79 -12.37
N VAL A 134 7.94 -13.25 -12.53
CA VAL A 134 9.09 -13.61 -11.71
C VAL A 134 9.60 -12.42 -10.93
N ILE A 135 9.68 -12.57 -9.60
CA ILE A 135 10.19 -11.56 -8.66
C ILE A 135 11.31 -12.22 -7.86
N GLY A 136 12.56 -11.86 -8.14
CA GLY A 136 13.71 -12.52 -7.52
C GLY A 136 13.70 -14.03 -7.82
N THR A 137 13.55 -14.86 -6.79
CA THR A 137 13.44 -16.32 -6.90
C THR A 137 11.98 -16.83 -6.95
N SER A 138 11.00 -15.97 -6.71
CA SER A 138 9.59 -16.34 -6.71
C SER A 138 9.02 -16.34 -8.12
N ARG A 139 8.35 -17.44 -8.49
CA ARG A 139 7.64 -17.60 -9.76
C ARG A 139 6.15 -17.73 -9.50
N ILE A 140 5.38 -16.92 -10.18
CA ILE A 140 3.92 -16.85 -10.01
C ILE A 140 3.32 -17.16 -11.40
N PRO A 141 2.72 -18.34 -11.59
CA PRO A 141 2.15 -18.73 -12.87
C PRO A 141 0.71 -18.27 -13.01
N ASP A 142 0.24 -18.26 -14.25
CA ASP A 142 -1.17 -18.21 -14.65
C ASP A 142 -1.96 -17.02 -14.06
N LEU A 143 -1.43 -15.81 -14.25
CA LEU A 143 -2.08 -14.57 -13.80
C LEU A 143 -2.94 -13.95 -14.89
N GLU A 144 -4.05 -13.34 -14.48
CA GLU A 144 -4.84 -12.43 -15.31
C GLU A 144 -4.80 -11.05 -14.68
N LEU A 145 -4.08 -10.11 -15.31
CA LEU A 145 -3.71 -8.84 -14.74
C LEU A 145 -4.40 -7.66 -15.46
N PRO A 146 -4.95 -6.68 -14.74
CA PRO A 146 -5.33 -5.41 -15.33
C PRO A 146 -4.17 -4.77 -16.09
N ALA A 147 -4.45 -4.17 -17.25
CA ALA A 147 -3.47 -3.45 -18.06
C ALA A 147 -3.70 -1.94 -17.92
N LEU A 148 -2.80 -1.25 -17.23
CA LEU A 148 -2.91 0.18 -16.95
C LEU A 148 -1.81 0.99 -17.64
N ARG A 149 -2.05 2.30 -17.82
CA ARG A 149 -1.02 3.18 -18.35
C ARG A 149 0.11 3.37 -17.33
N GLU A 150 1.33 3.25 -17.78
CA GLU A 150 2.53 3.41 -16.94
C GLU A 150 2.59 4.82 -16.30
N SER A 151 2.09 5.85 -16.99
CA SER A 151 1.98 7.20 -16.45
C SER A 151 1.06 7.31 -15.24
N ASP A 152 0.05 6.44 -15.14
CA ASP A 152 -0.95 6.46 -14.08
C ASP A 152 -0.51 5.60 -12.90
N VAL A 153 0.22 4.51 -13.19
CA VAL A 153 0.84 3.64 -12.18
C VAL A 153 2.12 4.28 -11.62
N GLY A 154 2.80 5.12 -12.39
CA GLY A 154 4.11 5.70 -12.05
C GLY A 154 5.27 4.71 -12.19
N SER A 155 5.03 3.54 -12.82
CA SER A 155 5.99 2.47 -13.01
C SER A 155 5.56 1.59 -14.18
N ASP A 156 6.39 0.58 -14.55
CA ASP A 156 6.06 -0.38 -15.60
C ASP A 156 4.93 -1.34 -15.21
N GLY A 157 4.58 -1.40 -13.94
CA GLY A 157 3.51 -2.22 -13.38
C GLY A 157 3.49 -2.16 -11.85
N LEU A 158 2.69 -3.04 -11.24
CA LEU A 158 2.48 -3.08 -9.80
C LEU A 158 2.35 -4.53 -9.33
N ILE A 159 2.95 -4.86 -8.21
CA ILE A 159 2.86 -6.15 -7.52
C ILE A 159 1.87 -6.03 -6.39
N GLY A 160 0.75 -6.72 -6.50
CA GLY A 160 -0.30 -6.80 -5.50
C GLY A 160 -0.19 -8.03 -4.59
N ILE A 161 -1.21 -8.21 -3.75
CA ILE A 161 -1.28 -9.30 -2.77
C ILE A 161 -1.48 -10.68 -3.42
N ASP A 162 -2.06 -10.75 -4.60
CA ASP A 162 -2.15 -11.99 -5.39
C ASP A 162 -0.79 -12.64 -5.55
N ALA A 163 0.25 -11.84 -5.78
CA ALA A 163 1.64 -12.27 -5.86
C ALA A 163 2.35 -12.37 -4.49
N LEU A 164 1.84 -11.69 -3.45
CA LEU A 164 2.47 -11.55 -2.13
C LEU A 164 1.83 -12.39 -1.02
N SER A 165 0.64 -12.97 -1.24
CA SER A 165 -0.19 -13.60 -0.19
C SER A 165 0.45 -14.74 0.57
N GLN A 166 1.42 -15.46 -0.03
CA GLN A 166 2.20 -16.54 0.59
C GLN A 166 3.61 -16.07 0.98
N GLN A 167 3.89 -14.80 0.80
CA GLN A 167 5.19 -14.20 1.04
C GLN A 167 5.18 -13.35 2.32
N ARG A 168 6.36 -13.07 2.79
CA ARG A 168 6.63 -12.00 3.74
C ARG A 168 7.39 -10.92 2.98
N LEU A 169 6.91 -9.69 3.09
CA LEU A 169 7.51 -8.54 2.46
C LEU A 169 8.25 -7.73 3.52
N MET A 170 9.54 -7.47 3.32
CA MET A 170 10.30 -6.53 4.13
C MET A 170 10.77 -5.37 3.26
N LEU A 171 10.36 -4.18 3.61
CA LEU A 171 10.70 -2.91 3.00
C LEU A 171 11.79 -2.24 3.86
N ASP A 172 12.99 -2.08 3.33
CA ASP A 172 14.09 -1.35 3.97
C ASP A 172 14.21 0.02 3.30
N PHE A 173 13.61 1.03 3.91
CA PHE A 173 13.60 2.39 3.39
C PHE A 173 14.96 3.10 3.54
N GLU A 174 15.81 2.64 4.44
CA GLU A 174 17.17 3.19 4.60
C GLU A 174 18.14 2.63 3.56
N ALA A 175 18.04 1.32 3.27
CA ALA A 175 18.89 0.66 2.29
C ALA A 175 18.30 0.62 0.87
N HIS A 176 17.09 1.15 0.67
CA HIS A 176 16.31 1.07 -0.58
C HIS A 176 16.26 -0.37 -1.11
N LYS A 177 15.81 -1.29 -0.26
CA LYS A 177 15.71 -2.71 -0.58
C LYS A 177 14.33 -3.27 -0.24
N VAL A 178 13.85 -4.14 -1.09
CA VAL A 178 12.72 -5.01 -0.79
C VAL A 178 13.25 -6.43 -0.65
N ARG A 179 12.82 -7.12 0.40
CA ARG A 179 13.07 -8.54 0.57
C ARG A 179 11.74 -9.27 0.54
N VAL A 180 11.64 -10.23 -0.36
CA VAL A 180 10.48 -11.12 -0.50
C VAL A 180 10.88 -12.50 0.00
N GLU A 181 10.14 -13.05 0.94
CA GLU A 181 10.45 -14.29 1.64
C GLU A 181 9.25 -15.21 1.67
N ASP A 182 9.50 -16.53 1.65
CA ASP A 182 8.46 -17.50 1.92
C ASP A 182 7.98 -17.37 3.37
N ALA A 183 6.72 -17.01 3.58
CA ALA A 183 6.15 -16.82 4.92
C ALA A 183 6.03 -18.13 5.74
N ARG A 184 6.31 -19.29 5.14
CA ARG A 184 6.38 -20.58 5.85
C ARG A 184 7.70 -20.78 6.61
N ILE A 185 8.74 -20.05 6.21
CA ILE A 185 10.05 -20.11 6.88
C ILE A 185 10.01 -19.26 8.15
N PRO A 186 10.30 -19.85 9.34
CA PRO A 186 10.33 -19.10 10.60
C PRO A 186 11.37 -17.97 10.59
N VAL A 187 11.06 -16.84 11.20
CA VAL A 187 11.90 -15.61 11.22
C VAL A 187 12.41 -15.32 12.64
N ARG A 188 13.69 -14.97 12.83
CA ARG A 188 14.24 -14.54 14.13
C ARG A 188 13.78 -13.12 14.48
N VAL A 189 13.31 -12.94 15.71
CA VAL A 189 13.04 -11.60 16.25
C VAL A 189 14.35 -10.95 16.64
N HIS A 190 14.59 -9.74 16.14
CA HIS A 190 15.78 -8.97 16.52
C HIS A 190 15.44 -8.02 17.69
N PRO A 191 16.41 -7.73 18.57
CA PRO A 191 16.24 -6.68 19.57
C PRO A 191 15.87 -5.35 18.88
N GLY A 192 14.82 -4.68 19.36
CA GLY A 192 14.31 -3.43 18.79
C GLY A 192 13.21 -3.61 17.73
N ASP A 193 12.84 -4.84 17.38
CA ASP A 193 11.66 -5.07 16.52
C ASP A 193 10.37 -4.76 17.29
N ILE A 194 9.54 -3.93 16.70
CA ILE A 194 8.20 -3.61 17.21
C ILE A 194 7.18 -4.38 16.38
N VAL A 195 6.46 -5.30 17.01
CA VAL A 195 5.49 -6.16 16.33
C VAL A 195 4.08 -5.72 16.67
N VAL A 196 3.29 -5.44 15.64
CA VAL A 196 1.87 -5.09 15.75
C VAL A 196 1.03 -6.16 15.06
N SER A 197 0.00 -6.64 15.76
CA SER A 197 -0.95 -7.58 15.18
C SER A 197 -1.92 -6.88 14.24
N ALA A 198 -2.29 -7.58 13.18
CA ALA A 198 -3.23 -7.12 12.18
C ALA A 198 -4.34 -8.15 11.96
N LYS A 199 -5.51 -7.71 11.51
CA LYS A 199 -6.47 -8.59 10.84
C LYS A 199 -6.19 -8.59 9.34
N ARG A 200 -6.67 -9.59 8.61
CA ARG A 200 -6.55 -9.65 7.16
C ARG A 200 -7.93 -9.60 6.52
N ILE A 201 -8.18 -8.59 5.70
CA ILE A 201 -9.41 -8.43 4.93
C ILE A 201 -9.03 -8.43 3.44
N GLN A 202 -9.64 -9.31 2.64
CA GLN A 202 -9.37 -9.44 1.21
C GLN A 202 -7.87 -9.51 0.86
N GLY A 203 -7.06 -10.06 1.75
CA GLY A 203 -5.61 -10.15 1.56
C GLY A 203 -4.82 -9.06 2.29
N GLN A 204 -5.34 -7.84 2.42
CA GLN A 204 -4.65 -6.71 3.04
C GLN A 204 -4.53 -6.83 4.56
N LEU A 205 -3.47 -6.22 5.11
CA LEU A 205 -3.23 -6.15 6.55
C LEU A 205 -3.82 -4.87 7.13
N ILE A 206 -4.71 -5.05 8.11
CA ILE A 206 -5.38 -3.95 8.82
C ILE A 206 -4.97 -3.98 10.28
N LEU A 207 -4.31 -2.92 10.72
CA LEU A 207 -3.96 -2.72 12.13
C LEU A 207 -5.21 -2.32 12.92
N THR A 208 -5.48 -3.02 14.02
CA THR A 208 -6.67 -2.82 14.86
C THR A 208 -6.38 -2.05 16.14
N HIS A 209 -5.10 -1.98 16.56
CA HIS A 209 -4.67 -1.24 17.75
C HIS A 209 -4.05 0.10 17.34
N VAL A 210 -4.85 0.93 16.66
CA VAL A 210 -4.43 2.24 16.17
C VAL A 210 -5.30 3.32 16.81
N ARG A 211 -4.69 4.44 17.15
CA ARG A 211 -5.38 5.61 17.71
C ARG A 211 -4.83 6.91 17.12
N ALA A 212 -5.71 7.79 16.72
CA ALA A 212 -5.36 9.19 16.40
C ALA A 212 -5.87 10.08 17.55
N GLY A 213 -4.96 10.62 18.33
CA GLY A 213 -5.33 11.26 19.60
C GLY A 213 -6.11 10.28 20.50
N ASN A 214 -7.37 10.63 20.82
CA ASN A 214 -8.28 9.80 21.61
C ASN A 214 -9.20 8.88 20.77
N VAL A 215 -9.16 8.99 19.45
CA VAL A 215 -10.03 8.24 18.53
C VAL A 215 -9.38 6.90 18.21
N ALA A 216 -10.04 5.78 18.53
CA ALA A 216 -9.65 4.46 18.05
C ALA A 216 -10.05 4.33 16.58
N LEU A 217 -9.20 3.67 15.78
CA LEU A 217 -9.42 3.50 14.35
C LEU A 217 -8.77 2.22 13.82
N GLU A 218 -9.12 1.84 12.62
CA GLU A 218 -8.45 0.78 11.86
C GLU A 218 -7.55 1.38 10.79
N ALA A 219 -6.34 0.84 10.62
CA ALA A 219 -5.40 1.32 9.62
C ALA A 219 -5.01 0.21 8.64
N VAL A 220 -5.35 0.40 7.38
CA VAL A 220 -4.92 -0.46 6.26
C VAL A 220 -3.49 -0.08 5.89
N ILE A 221 -2.59 -1.05 5.81
CA ILE A 221 -1.22 -0.81 5.34
C ILE A 221 -1.22 -0.76 3.81
N ASP A 222 -0.78 0.37 3.28
CA ASP A 222 -0.79 0.63 1.84
C ASP A 222 0.58 1.14 1.37
N THR A 223 1.40 0.25 0.82
CA THR A 223 2.74 0.59 0.30
C THR A 223 2.69 1.14 -1.13
N GLY A 224 1.54 1.15 -1.76
CA GLY A 224 1.29 1.74 -3.07
C GLY A 224 0.86 3.20 -3.00
N SER A 225 0.35 3.66 -1.86
CA SER A 225 -0.02 5.06 -1.65
C SER A 225 1.12 5.90 -1.10
N GLU A 226 1.36 7.07 -1.70
CA GLU A 226 2.32 8.06 -1.21
C GLU A 226 1.77 8.94 -0.10
N VAL A 227 0.46 8.86 0.16
CA VAL A 227 -0.25 9.71 1.12
C VAL A 227 -1.07 8.87 2.07
N THR A 228 -0.96 9.20 3.33
CA THR A 228 -1.83 8.65 4.37
C THR A 228 -3.19 9.35 4.32
N ILE A 229 -4.28 8.57 4.15
CA ILE A 229 -5.64 9.06 3.93
C ILE A 229 -6.57 8.54 5.01
N GLY A 230 -7.26 9.45 5.70
CA GLY A 230 -8.35 9.14 6.63
C GLY A 230 -9.71 9.32 5.97
N ASN A 231 -10.72 8.55 6.40
CA ASN A 231 -12.09 8.71 5.95
C ASN A 231 -12.82 9.86 6.68
N SER A 232 -14.02 10.21 6.23
CA SER A 232 -14.86 11.23 6.84
C SER A 232 -15.23 10.90 8.28
N ALA A 233 -15.48 9.64 8.63
CA ALA A 233 -15.77 9.21 10.00
C ALA A 233 -14.60 9.50 10.96
N LEU A 234 -13.36 9.30 10.51
CA LEU A 234 -12.18 9.70 11.27
C LEU A 234 -12.06 11.22 11.37
N ARG A 235 -12.25 11.93 10.26
CA ARG A 235 -12.19 13.39 10.21
C ARG A 235 -13.17 14.03 11.22
N GLU A 236 -14.42 13.60 11.23
CA GLU A 236 -15.46 14.12 12.12
C GLU A 236 -15.10 13.93 13.59
N LYS A 237 -14.61 12.74 13.97
CA LYS A 237 -14.22 12.45 15.36
C LYS A 237 -12.95 13.19 15.79
N LEU A 238 -12.00 13.45 14.88
CA LEU A 238 -10.75 14.15 15.20
C LEU A 238 -10.93 15.66 15.30
N ILE A 239 -11.66 16.23 14.36
CA ILE A 239 -11.73 17.68 14.22
C ILE A 239 -12.77 18.25 15.20
N GLY A 240 -13.92 17.58 15.36
CA GLY A 240 -14.96 17.94 16.29
C GLY A 240 -15.20 19.45 16.36
N ARG A 241 -14.97 20.06 17.56
CA ARG A 241 -15.10 21.51 17.82
C ARG A 241 -13.77 22.28 17.76
N HIS A 242 -12.69 21.66 17.33
CA HIS A 242 -11.37 22.29 17.27
C HIS A 242 -11.15 23.02 15.94
N HIS A 243 -10.55 24.20 16.01
CA HIS A 243 -10.09 24.93 14.83
C HIS A 243 -8.81 24.30 14.30
N VAL A 244 -8.94 23.39 13.33
CA VAL A 244 -7.82 22.72 12.68
C VAL A 244 -7.51 23.45 11.36
N LYS A 245 -6.23 23.71 11.10
CA LYS A 245 -5.79 24.31 9.83
C LYS A 245 -5.72 23.23 8.77
N PHE A 246 -6.38 23.49 7.65
CA PHE A 246 -6.30 22.66 6.44
C PHE A 246 -5.51 23.34 5.34
N TRP A 247 -4.84 22.53 4.53
CA TRP A 247 -4.33 22.92 3.21
C TRP A 247 -4.82 21.93 2.17
N THR A 248 -4.78 22.33 0.89
CA THR A 248 -5.20 21.49 -0.22
C THR A 248 -3.99 20.94 -0.94
N ALA A 249 -4.01 19.62 -1.26
CA ALA A 249 -3.09 18.95 -2.15
C ALA A 249 -3.88 18.27 -3.28
N GLU A 250 -3.21 17.87 -4.36
CA GLU A 250 -3.81 17.08 -5.44
C GLU A 250 -3.32 15.64 -5.35
N VAL A 251 -4.24 14.69 -5.47
CA VAL A 251 -3.97 13.26 -5.50
C VAL A 251 -4.40 12.70 -6.84
N THR A 252 -3.50 11.98 -7.52
CA THR A 252 -3.78 11.28 -8.78
C THR A 252 -3.82 9.77 -8.51
N GLY A 253 -4.93 9.13 -8.87
CA GLY A 253 -5.08 7.67 -8.75
C GLY A 253 -4.58 6.93 -10.00
N VAL A 254 -4.51 5.61 -9.89
CA VAL A 254 -4.03 4.69 -10.95
C VAL A 254 -4.87 4.68 -12.23
N THR A 255 -6.01 5.33 -12.22
CA THR A 255 -6.85 5.55 -13.41
C THR A 255 -6.56 6.89 -14.09
N GLY A 256 -5.56 7.64 -13.61
CA GLY A 256 -5.18 8.97 -14.13
C GLY A 256 -6.12 10.10 -13.71
N VAL A 257 -7.07 9.83 -12.80
CA VAL A 257 -7.99 10.84 -12.29
C VAL A 257 -7.33 11.57 -11.12
N THR A 258 -7.25 12.90 -11.22
CA THR A 258 -6.71 13.78 -10.16
C THR A 258 -7.86 14.45 -9.42
N VAL A 259 -7.81 14.42 -8.10
CA VAL A 259 -8.79 15.08 -7.22
C VAL A 259 -8.09 15.97 -6.18
N PRO A 260 -8.67 17.12 -5.82
CA PRO A 260 -8.19 17.92 -4.70
C PRO A 260 -8.55 17.21 -3.38
N ILE A 261 -7.63 17.19 -2.43
CA ILE A 261 -7.81 16.58 -1.14
C ILE A 261 -7.39 17.54 -0.03
N GLN A 262 -8.14 17.55 1.07
CA GLN A 262 -7.82 18.38 2.24
C GLN A 262 -6.87 17.63 3.17
N MET A 263 -5.81 18.28 3.57
CA MET A 263 -4.82 17.76 4.50
C MET A 263 -4.76 18.58 5.79
N THR A 264 -4.39 17.91 6.87
CA THR A 264 -4.08 18.57 8.15
C THR A 264 -2.96 17.83 8.88
N LEU A 265 -2.45 18.44 9.95
CA LEU A 265 -1.56 17.76 10.90
C LEU A 265 -2.38 17.30 12.11
N ILE A 266 -2.19 16.04 12.49
CA ILE A 266 -2.67 15.53 13.76
C ILE A 266 -1.49 15.42 14.74
N ASP A 267 -1.75 15.73 16.00
CA ASP A 267 -0.69 15.79 17.03
C ASP A 267 -0.09 14.39 17.29
N ARG A 268 -0.92 13.34 17.24
CA ARG A 268 -0.50 11.99 17.64
C ARG A 268 -1.26 10.91 16.87
N LEU A 269 -0.48 10.00 16.27
CA LEU A 269 -0.94 8.72 15.72
C LEU A 269 -0.21 7.59 16.42
N GLN A 270 -0.94 6.69 17.07
CA GLN A 270 -0.40 5.53 17.77
C GLN A 270 -0.65 4.26 16.96
N LEU A 271 0.40 3.51 16.66
CA LEU A 271 0.39 2.23 15.96
C LEU A 271 0.88 1.13 16.93
N GLY A 272 -0.04 0.52 17.69
CA GLY A 272 0.34 -0.35 18.80
C GLY A 272 1.21 0.40 19.82
N PRO A 273 2.46 -0.06 20.11
CA PRO A 273 3.35 0.62 21.06
C PRO A 273 4.08 1.84 20.46
N VAL A 274 3.99 2.07 19.15
CA VAL A 274 4.66 3.20 18.47
C VAL A 274 3.74 4.42 18.46
N THR A 275 4.28 5.57 18.80
CA THR A 275 3.60 6.86 18.67
C THR A 275 4.34 7.78 17.71
N LEU A 276 3.66 8.23 16.67
CA LEU A 276 4.08 9.25 15.73
C LEU A 276 3.47 10.58 16.15
N GLN A 277 4.23 11.67 16.07
CA GLN A 277 3.77 13.04 16.39
C GLN A 277 3.89 13.92 15.15
N ASN A 278 3.00 14.95 15.06
CA ASN A 278 2.96 15.88 13.93
C ASN A 278 2.71 15.17 12.59
N VAL A 279 1.69 14.32 12.54
CA VAL A 279 1.42 13.44 11.41
C VAL A 279 0.52 14.14 10.39
N PRO A 280 0.97 14.32 9.14
CA PRO A 280 0.11 14.80 8.07
C PRO A 280 -0.90 13.71 7.69
N ILE A 281 -2.16 14.07 7.58
CA ILE A 281 -3.23 13.18 7.10
C ILE A 281 -4.08 13.93 6.09
N ALA A 282 -4.32 13.30 4.96
CA ALA A 282 -5.34 13.70 4.00
C ALA A 282 -6.69 13.11 4.37
N PHE A 283 -7.80 13.74 3.98
CA PHE A 283 -9.14 13.23 4.23
C PHE A 283 -9.93 13.12 2.94
N ALA A 284 -10.36 11.88 2.65
CA ALA A 284 -11.28 11.58 1.56
C ALA A 284 -11.98 10.24 1.81
N ASP A 285 -13.23 10.13 1.37
CA ASP A 285 -13.92 8.85 1.29
C ASP A 285 -13.54 8.18 -0.03
N VAL A 286 -12.56 7.31 0.05
CA VAL A 286 -12.03 6.59 -1.12
C VAL A 286 -12.63 5.19 -1.20
N PRO A 287 -12.81 4.63 -2.42
CA PRO A 287 -13.44 3.32 -2.62
C PRO A 287 -12.92 2.17 -1.74
N PRO A 288 -11.63 2.09 -1.41
CA PRO A 288 -11.12 1.06 -0.52
C PRO A 288 -11.77 1.01 0.87
N PHE A 289 -12.18 2.14 1.45
CA PHE A 289 -12.88 2.11 2.74
C PHE A 289 -14.21 1.35 2.64
N GLU A 290 -14.97 1.55 1.55
CA GLU A 290 -16.20 0.80 1.30
C GLU A 290 -15.91 -0.70 1.13
N MET A 291 -14.88 -1.03 0.36
CA MET A 291 -14.49 -2.42 0.08
C MET A 291 -14.09 -3.19 1.33
N PHE A 292 -13.42 -2.53 2.28
CA PHE A 292 -13.01 -3.16 3.54
C PHE A 292 -14.07 -3.05 4.64
N GLY A 293 -15.27 -2.48 4.32
CA GLY A 293 -16.35 -2.26 5.30
C GLY A 293 -15.98 -1.23 6.36
N LEU A 294 -15.16 -0.25 6.00
CA LEU A 294 -14.62 0.78 6.91
C LEU A 294 -15.20 2.18 6.64
N SER A 295 -16.26 2.31 5.83
CA SER A 295 -16.81 3.63 5.48
C SER A 295 -17.39 4.39 6.67
N ASP A 296 -18.07 3.69 7.58
CA ASP A 296 -18.84 4.29 8.68
C ASP A 296 -18.06 4.35 10.00
N GLU A 297 -16.90 3.71 10.08
CA GLU A 297 -16.02 3.70 11.24
C GLU A 297 -14.72 4.45 10.96
N PRO A 298 -14.09 5.08 11.98
CA PRO A 298 -12.81 5.74 11.79
C PRO A 298 -11.77 4.82 11.19
N ALA A 299 -11.26 5.18 10.03
CA ALA A 299 -10.30 4.37 9.31
C ALA A 299 -9.23 5.22 8.61
N LEU A 300 -8.08 4.59 8.36
CA LEU A 300 -6.90 5.19 7.76
C LEU A 300 -6.31 4.24 6.72
N LEU A 301 -5.91 4.75 5.57
CA LEU A 301 -4.95 4.13 4.68
C LEU A 301 -3.57 4.67 5.04
N LEU A 302 -2.70 3.83 5.57
CA LEU A 302 -1.36 4.20 6.01
C LEU A 302 -0.40 4.12 4.84
N GLY A 303 -0.06 5.27 4.29
CA GLY A 303 0.78 5.40 3.10
C GLY A 303 2.28 5.36 3.38
N THR A 304 3.05 5.39 2.31
CA THR A 304 4.52 5.35 2.38
C THR A 304 5.12 6.62 2.97
N ASP A 305 4.42 7.76 2.92
CA ASP A 305 4.80 9.00 3.62
C ASP A 305 5.05 8.79 5.12
N LEU A 306 4.30 7.88 5.77
CA LEU A 306 4.52 7.50 7.16
C LEU A 306 5.36 6.22 7.31
N LEU A 307 5.22 5.25 6.40
CA LEU A 307 5.99 4.01 6.47
C LEU A 307 7.49 4.25 6.29
N GLU A 308 7.90 5.19 5.43
CA GLU A 308 9.32 5.56 5.23
C GLU A 308 9.97 6.21 6.46
N LYS A 309 9.19 6.69 7.43
CA LYS A 309 9.73 7.22 8.71
C LYS A 309 10.34 6.12 9.58
N PHE A 310 10.04 4.87 9.27
CA PHE A 310 10.71 3.72 9.84
C PHE A 310 11.93 3.34 8.99
N ARG A 311 12.92 2.71 9.63
CA ARG A 311 14.04 2.10 8.92
C ARG A 311 13.56 0.95 8.05
N ARG A 312 12.76 0.06 8.66
CA ARG A 312 12.20 -1.13 8.02
C ARG A 312 10.76 -1.34 8.42
N VAL A 313 9.97 -1.79 7.46
CA VAL A 313 8.61 -2.29 7.70
C VAL A 313 8.51 -3.68 7.09
N SER A 314 8.11 -4.67 7.90
CA SER A 314 7.90 -6.04 7.42
C SER A 314 6.43 -6.41 7.54
N LEU A 315 5.87 -6.92 6.44
CA LEU A 315 4.47 -7.33 6.32
C LEU A 315 4.42 -8.84 6.21
N ASP A 316 3.91 -9.52 7.21
CA ASP A 316 3.67 -10.96 7.18
C ASP A 316 2.18 -11.23 6.99
N PHE A 317 1.79 -11.46 5.75
CA PHE A 317 0.40 -11.68 5.37
C PHE A 317 -0.17 -12.98 5.94
N ARG A 318 0.67 -14.02 6.12
CA ARG A 318 0.28 -15.29 6.68
C ARG A 318 0.10 -15.21 8.20
N ALA A 319 1.09 -14.67 8.89
CA ALA A 319 1.05 -14.50 10.35
C ALA A 319 0.16 -13.33 10.80
N ARG A 320 -0.30 -12.49 9.86
CA ARG A 320 -1.09 -11.28 10.14
C ARG A 320 -0.37 -10.35 11.11
N LYS A 321 0.89 -10.05 10.79
CA LYS A 321 1.75 -9.20 11.62
C LYS A 321 2.45 -8.14 10.77
N VAL A 322 2.56 -6.96 11.35
CA VAL A 322 3.39 -5.88 10.84
C VAL A 322 4.50 -5.62 11.83
N ARG A 323 5.72 -5.55 11.34
CA ARG A 323 6.90 -5.28 12.15
C ARG A 323 7.51 -3.96 11.72
N PHE A 324 7.82 -3.12 12.69
CA PHE A 324 8.49 -1.87 12.50
C PHE A 324 9.88 -1.88 13.15
N GLN A 325 10.89 -1.34 12.46
CA GLN A 325 12.19 -1.00 13.04
C GLN A 325 12.39 0.50 12.92
N LEU A 326 12.76 1.14 14.03
CA LEU A 326 12.99 2.58 14.07
C LEU A 326 14.31 2.94 13.37
N ARG A 327 14.36 4.11 12.74
CA ARG A 327 15.60 4.73 12.28
C ARG A 327 16.46 5.08 13.50
N GLN A 328 17.76 4.98 13.34
CA GLN A 328 18.69 5.39 14.40
C GLN A 328 18.87 6.91 14.47
N CYS A 329 18.48 7.62 13.42
CA CYS A 329 18.60 9.06 13.27
C CYS A 329 17.26 9.78 13.46
N ARG A 330 17.33 11.03 13.94
CA ARG A 330 16.17 11.92 14.10
C ARG A 330 15.95 12.68 12.81
N GLU A 331 14.81 12.50 12.16
CA GLU A 331 14.35 13.41 11.10
C GLU A 331 13.61 14.59 11.71
N GLU A 332 13.76 15.79 11.14
CA GLU A 332 12.93 16.94 11.49
C GLU A 332 11.49 16.71 11.01
N GLY A 333 10.50 17.03 11.84
CA GLY A 333 9.08 16.96 11.55
C GLY A 333 8.34 15.91 12.36
N ILE A 334 8.31 14.64 11.92
CA ILE A 334 7.59 13.56 12.63
C ILE A 334 8.47 13.00 13.74
N ARG A 335 7.93 12.96 14.98
CA ARG A 335 8.59 12.33 16.13
C ARG A 335 7.99 10.96 16.37
N ILE A 336 8.84 9.97 16.59
CA ILE A 336 8.45 8.60 16.91
C ILE A 336 8.83 8.29 18.35
N SER A 337 7.91 7.74 19.13
CA SER A 337 8.16 7.25 20.49
C SER A 337 7.52 5.88 20.72
N THR A 338 8.11 5.07 21.60
CA THR A 338 7.57 3.76 22.01
C THR A 338 7.12 3.81 23.47
N GLY A 339 5.97 3.22 23.79
CA GLY A 339 5.35 3.28 25.12
C GLY A 339 5.97 2.39 26.20
N SER A 340 6.99 1.61 25.87
CA SER A 340 7.70 0.77 26.82
C SER A 340 9.06 1.39 27.17
N ASP A 341 9.19 1.80 28.43
CA ASP A 341 10.40 2.30 29.08
C ASP A 341 11.05 3.59 28.52
N VAL A 342 10.71 4.67 29.15
CA VAL A 342 11.35 6.00 29.03
C VAL A 342 12.89 5.93 29.24
N MET A 343 13.42 4.91 29.88
CA MET A 343 14.86 4.75 30.14
C MET A 343 15.69 4.31 28.93
N GLN A 344 15.13 3.61 27.95
CA GLN A 344 15.89 3.20 26.75
C GLN A 344 15.96 4.29 25.66
N ILE A 345 15.00 5.21 25.63
CA ILE A 345 14.97 6.30 24.63
C ILE A 345 16.06 7.33 24.89
N THR A 346 16.45 7.54 26.15
CA THR A 346 17.52 8.48 26.53
C THR A 346 18.90 8.03 26.04
N ARG A 347 19.13 6.73 25.82
CA ARG A 347 20.41 6.22 25.28
C ARG A 347 20.53 6.35 23.76
N LEU A 348 19.42 6.44 23.03
CA LEU A 348 19.42 6.66 21.56
C LEU A 348 19.65 8.12 21.17
N SER A 349 19.51 9.06 22.14
CA SER A 349 19.67 10.50 21.88
C SER A 349 21.07 11.06 22.10
N THR A 350 22.01 10.28 22.62
CA THR A 350 23.34 10.80 23.02
C THR A 350 24.47 10.52 22.04
N ASN A 351 24.26 9.75 20.97
CA ASN A 351 25.27 9.56 19.91
C ASN A 351 24.71 9.95 18.54
N ILE A 352 24.33 11.23 18.43
CA ILE A 352 24.08 11.86 17.14
C ILE A 352 25.41 12.43 16.67
N THR A 353 26.16 11.70 15.90
CA THR A 353 27.21 12.30 15.06
C THR A 353 27.45 11.40 13.85
N GLU A 354 27.35 11.99 12.67
CA GLU A 354 27.91 11.59 11.38
C GLU A 354 27.17 10.57 10.50
N ALA A 355 26.27 9.71 10.98
CA ALA A 355 25.61 8.72 10.10
C ALA A 355 24.36 9.23 9.36
N CYS A 356 23.88 10.43 9.66
CA CYS A 356 22.67 11.01 9.09
C CYS A 356 22.92 12.16 8.09
N ILE A 357 24.19 12.41 7.76
CA ILE A 357 24.54 13.38 6.71
C ILE A 357 24.75 12.59 5.42
N ARG A 358 23.69 12.48 4.63
CA ARG A 358 23.79 12.20 3.20
C ARG A 358 22.78 13.04 2.46
#